data_eced16e61341d597af18bee57bd8c8e0
#
_entry.id   eced16e61341d597af18bee57bd8c8e0
#
_cell.length_a   1.000
_cell.length_b   1.000
_cell.length_c   1.000
_cell.angle_alpha   90.00
_cell.angle_beta   90.00
_cell.angle_gamma   90.00
#
_symmetry.space_group_name_H-M   'P 1'
#
loop_
_entity.id
_entity.type
_entity.pdbx_description
1 polymer ?
#
loop_
_entity_poly.entity_id
_entity_poly.type
_entity_poly.pdbx_seq_one_letter_code
_entity_poly.pdbx_strand_id
1 'polypeptide(L)'
;MTKARALAVLMFVVFLATSFRKGWTRHETDFPNYYTAAVLVRQGAPLRDYYDWTWFQRQMSYAGIEHQLGAYLPQTPMTMLPIVPLAGFPVQTAKQIWLALNLAFLAATLWMLSRVTQIRIEHIAILMFLGYNSIQSNFRLGQYYVFLLFLLTLAFYCLDRGKSAGSGFLCGVAFGLKLYGGPFLLYFAVKRNWKAVAGMVAASTIAMITAIALFGWGDVHFYATQILPRSLEGEVIDPYNSGIATLTTLLRHSFVMEPDLNPHPLWNAPLVFFFLRPFTALLILGCTLLGLASGGKDSHHHGFAWFTIAILLLSSNAASYTFILLLLPVVLLLQRAGPKERIFLIISYIALNFFLLPDWVRFFPKVWILAALFFVEGRQYLRSISPILVAGGLAAAVVIAAFDARRHEARYLLEPGRHFERVALDRGTYFSTFPAVSSAGFFYQAMVRSGYVLRWVHDGQMEEFAFDGQAFHPVAPSFEGPIYFELVKNGASTTMTFDPVTRQVARAALPPRATTEGSVISPDGKWMAFESMQTGPKQIWLRDTESGKTQVVTGGNCNSSSPAWEEDSRTLIFASDCGRGLGMPVLYRASLPLSNLIYNQ
;
A
#
# COMPACT_ATOMS: atom_id res chain seq x y z
N MET A 1 -26.90 14.30 34.54
CA MET A 1 -26.22 13.94 33.27
C MET A 1 -27.28 13.63 32.23
N THR A 2 -27.21 14.22 31.02
CA THR A 2 -28.21 13.90 29.98
C THR A 2 -28.07 12.42 29.52
N LYS A 3 -29.18 11.81 29.04
CA LYS A 3 -29.16 10.42 28.52
C LYS A 3 -28.07 10.22 27.45
N ALA A 4 -27.91 11.20 26.55
CA ALA A 4 -26.88 11.15 25.52
C ALA A 4 -25.45 11.17 26.09
N ARG A 5 -25.20 11.97 27.11
CA ARG A 5 -23.89 12.01 27.79
C ARG A 5 -23.60 10.72 28.52
N ALA A 6 -24.62 10.11 29.17
CA ALA A 6 -24.47 8.81 29.81
C ALA A 6 -24.10 7.71 28.77
N LEU A 7 -24.80 7.70 27.63
CA LEU A 7 -24.54 6.76 26.54
C LEU A 7 -23.13 6.95 25.96
N ALA A 8 -22.72 8.19 25.67
CA ALA A 8 -21.37 8.46 25.15
C ALA A 8 -20.27 7.98 26.12
N VAL A 9 -20.44 8.24 27.42
CA VAL A 9 -19.51 7.76 28.45
C VAL A 9 -19.48 6.23 28.51
N LEU A 10 -20.64 5.57 28.48
CA LEU A 10 -20.72 4.10 28.45
C LEU A 10 -19.98 3.52 27.24
N MET A 11 -20.24 4.06 26.03
CA MET A 11 -19.57 3.61 24.81
C MET A 11 -18.06 3.85 24.87
N PHE A 12 -17.60 4.94 25.44
CA PHE A 12 -16.19 5.22 25.67
C PHE A 12 -15.55 4.20 26.64
N VAL A 13 -16.22 3.89 27.75
CA VAL A 13 -15.73 2.87 28.71
C VAL A 13 -15.65 1.49 28.06
N VAL A 14 -16.67 1.10 27.28
CA VAL A 14 -16.65 -0.14 26.50
C VAL A 14 -15.49 -0.14 25.50
N PHE A 15 -15.28 0.95 24.80
CA PHE A 15 -14.14 1.08 23.88
C PHE A 15 -12.79 0.92 24.60
N LEU A 16 -12.60 1.56 25.75
CA LEU A 16 -11.37 1.42 26.54
C LEU A 16 -11.15 -0.01 27.01
N ALA A 17 -12.20 -0.66 27.52
CA ALA A 17 -12.12 -2.02 28.04
C ALA A 17 -11.90 -3.09 26.96
N THR A 18 -12.33 -2.83 25.73
CA THR A 18 -12.27 -3.78 24.61
C THR A 18 -11.17 -3.45 23.62
N SER A 19 -11.38 -2.43 22.79
CA SER A 19 -10.52 -2.11 21.64
C SER A 19 -9.19 -1.48 22.03
N PHE A 20 -9.23 -0.51 22.93
CA PHE A 20 -8.02 0.18 23.38
C PHE A 20 -7.11 -0.78 24.17
N ARG A 21 -7.67 -1.52 25.13
CA ARG A 21 -6.93 -2.53 25.90
C ARG A 21 -6.27 -3.57 24.98
N LYS A 22 -7.02 -4.08 23.99
CA LYS A 22 -6.46 -5.04 23.01
C LYS A 22 -5.31 -4.40 22.21
N GLY A 23 -5.45 -3.17 21.77
CA GLY A 23 -4.37 -2.43 21.10
C GLY A 23 -3.15 -2.21 21.98
N TRP A 24 -3.38 -1.91 23.28
CA TRP A 24 -2.35 -1.66 24.28
C TRP A 24 -1.48 -2.87 24.60
N THR A 25 -2.08 -4.07 24.60
CA THR A 25 -1.40 -5.32 25.01
C THR A 25 -0.97 -6.19 23.84
N ARG A 26 -1.57 -6.05 22.65
CA ARG A 26 -1.27 -6.90 21.50
C ARG A 26 0.04 -6.49 20.85
N HIS A 27 0.90 -7.48 20.55
CA HIS A 27 2.18 -7.26 19.85
C HIS A 27 2.01 -7.26 18.32
N GLU A 28 1.27 -8.23 17.78
CA GLU A 28 1.03 -8.38 16.34
C GLU A 28 0.08 -7.30 15.80
N THR A 29 0.62 -6.27 15.16
CA THR A 29 -0.13 -5.10 14.67
C THR A 29 0.63 -4.39 13.54
N ASP A 30 0.06 -3.34 12.94
CA ASP A 30 0.73 -2.61 11.86
C ASP A 30 1.70 -1.54 12.36
N PHE A 31 1.64 -1.16 13.65
CA PHE A 31 2.54 -0.14 14.23
C PHE A 31 4.02 -0.49 14.10
N PRO A 32 4.47 -1.75 14.29
CA PRO A 32 5.85 -2.14 14.06
C PRO A 32 6.41 -1.78 12.69
N ASN A 33 5.60 -1.70 11.64
CA ASN A 33 6.06 -1.25 10.32
C ASN A 33 6.58 0.20 10.36
N TYR A 34 5.84 1.08 11.02
CA TYR A 34 6.25 2.48 11.20
C TYR A 34 7.45 2.60 12.14
N TYR A 35 7.47 1.80 13.19
CA TYR A 35 8.54 1.76 14.18
C TYR A 35 9.87 1.29 13.56
N THR A 36 9.84 0.18 12.81
CA THR A 36 11.03 -0.33 12.11
C THR A 36 11.57 0.68 11.12
N ALA A 37 10.70 1.30 10.31
CA ALA A 37 11.12 2.37 9.40
C ALA A 37 11.75 3.55 10.15
N ALA A 38 11.23 3.93 11.31
CA ALA A 38 11.80 4.99 12.14
C ALA A 38 13.16 4.62 12.74
N VAL A 39 13.38 3.35 13.11
CA VAL A 39 14.69 2.83 13.53
C VAL A 39 15.69 2.88 12.37
N LEU A 40 15.28 2.42 11.19
CA LEU A 40 16.11 2.39 9.99
C LEU A 40 16.55 3.79 9.54
N VAL A 41 15.67 4.81 9.64
CA VAL A 41 16.05 6.22 9.41
C VAL A 41 17.17 6.66 10.34
N ARG A 42 17.11 6.29 11.63
CA ARG A 42 18.16 6.62 12.60
C ARG A 42 19.48 5.92 12.32
N GLN A 43 19.41 4.77 11.65
CA GLN A 43 20.60 4.00 11.23
C GLN A 43 21.16 4.47 9.89
N GLY A 44 20.46 5.37 9.17
CA GLY A 44 20.88 5.87 7.86
C GLY A 44 20.70 4.84 6.73
N ALA A 45 19.81 3.87 6.90
CA ALA A 45 19.54 2.87 5.87
C ALA A 45 18.89 3.51 4.62
N PRO A 46 19.24 3.04 3.39
CA PRO A 46 18.69 3.58 2.15
C PRO A 46 17.17 3.39 2.07
N LEU A 47 16.42 4.45 1.71
CA LEU A 47 14.96 4.40 1.65
C LEU A 47 14.44 3.38 0.62
N ARG A 48 15.16 3.18 -0.50
CA ARG A 48 14.76 2.23 -1.55
C ARG A 48 14.57 0.82 -1.01
N ASP A 49 15.38 0.41 -0.02
CA ASP A 49 15.34 -0.93 0.56
C ASP A 49 14.10 -1.16 1.43
N TYR A 50 13.49 -0.08 1.98
CA TYR A 50 12.25 -0.18 2.76
C TYR A 50 11.07 -0.70 1.93
N TYR A 51 11.14 -0.53 0.61
CA TYR A 51 10.10 -0.97 -0.34
C TYR A 51 10.33 -2.38 -0.88
N ASP A 52 11.44 -3.02 -0.51
CA ASP A 52 11.64 -4.46 -0.66
C ASP A 52 11.03 -5.17 0.56
N TRP A 53 9.99 -5.94 0.31
CA TRP A 53 9.21 -6.55 1.38
C TRP A 53 10.05 -7.56 2.20
N THR A 54 10.83 -8.40 1.53
CA THR A 54 11.67 -9.42 2.19
C THR A 54 12.78 -8.76 3.01
N TRP A 55 13.45 -7.76 2.44
CA TRP A 55 14.47 -7.00 3.16
C TRP A 55 13.90 -6.32 4.41
N PHE A 56 12.75 -5.66 4.26
CA PHE A 56 12.10 -4.95 5.37
C PHE A 56 11.67 -5.91 6.48
N GLN A 57 11.11 -7.08 6.12
CA GLN A 57 10.76 -8.12 7.09
C GLN A 57 11.99 -8.63 7.85
N ARG A 58 13.12 -8.83 7.16
CA ARG A 58 14.39 -9.19 7.79
C ARG A 58 14.81 -8.17 8.84
N GLN A 59 14.71 -6.85 8.52
CA GLN A 59 15.02 -5.80 9.48
C GLN A 59 14.08 -5.82 10.70
N MET A 60 12.80 -6.12 10.50
CA MET A 60 11.86 -6.33 11.61
C MET A 60 12.29 -7.51 12.47
N SER A 61 12.66 -8.62 11.86
CA SER A 61 13.12 -9.83 12.56
C SER A 61 14.41 -9.57 13.36
N TYR A 62 15.37 -8.80 12.81
CA TYR A 62 16.57 -8.38 13.54
C TYR A 62 16.26 -7.46 14.73
N ALA A 63 15.17 -6.71 14.67
CA ALA A 63 14.67 -5.93 15.80
C ALA A 63 13.84 -6.76 16.81
N GLY A 64 13.80 -8.09 16.67
CA GLY A 64 13.04 -9.00 17.53
C GLY A 64 11.52 -8.99 17.29
N ILE A 65 11.07 -8.53 16.12
CA ILE A 65 9.65 -8.46 15.72
C ILE A 65 9.37 -9.61 14.74
N GLU A 66 9.12 -10.80 15.25
CA GLU A 66 9.09 -12.04 14.43
C GLU A 66 7.69 -12.54 14.10
N HIS A 67 6.71 -12.36 14.99
CA HIS A 67 5.38 -12.93 14.84
C HIS A 67 4.44 -12.08 13.99
N GLN A 68 4.99 -11.19 13.16
CA GLN A 68 4.23 -10.27 12.35
C GLN A 68 4.82 -10.16 10.97
N LEU A 69 3.97 -10.34 9.97
CA LEU A 69 4.31 -10.00 8.58
C LEU A 69 4.21 -8.49 8.41
N GLY A 70 5.29 -7.88 7.97
CA GLY A 70 5.40 -6.44 7.82
C GLY A 70 5.93 -6.01 6.47
N ALA A 71 5.49 -4.82 6.06
CA ALA A 71 5.99 -4.13 4.89
C ALA A 71 5.86 -2.62 5.07
N TYR A 72 6.76 -1.87 4.47
CA TYR A 72 6.64 -0.41 4.46
C TYR A 72 5.76 0.10 3.31
N LEU A 73 5.45 -0.72 2.34
CA LEU A 73 4.51 -0.41 1.25
C LEU A 73 3.10 -0.15 1.80
N PRO A 74 2.38 0.86 1.31
CA PRO A 74 2.67 1.93 0.33
C PRO A 74 3.00 3.28 1.00
N GLN A 75 3.76 3.28 2.07
CA GLN A 75 3.98 4.48 2.88
C GLN A 75 4.82 5.51 2.11
N THR A 76 4.60 6.80 2.41
CA THR A 76 5.46 7.87 1.90
C THR A 76 6.80 7.90 2.65
N PRO A 77 7.84 8.53 2.09
CA PRO A 77 9.11 8.74 2.82
C PRO A 77 8.96 9.47 4.15
N MET A 78 7.87 10.22 4.33
CA MET A 78 7.64 11.03 5.53
C MET A 78 6.79 10.33 6.59
N THR A 79 6.17 9.18 6.26
CA THR A 79 5.22 8.50 7.16
C THR A 79 5.84 8.12 8.51
N MET A 80 7.13 7.70 8.54
CA MET A 80 7.77 7.29 9.78
C MET A 80 8.17 8.46 10.70
N LEU A 81 8.27 9.70 10.21
CA LEU A 81 8.85 10.82 10.97
C LEU A 81 8.18 11.09 12.33
N PRO A 82 6.84 11.05 12.48
CA PRO A 82 6.21 11.19 13.79
C PRO A 82 6.60 10.11 14.80
N ILE A 83 7.11 8.97 14.32
CA ILE A 83 7.52 7.83 15.16
C ILE A 83 9.02 7.88 15.48
N VAL A 84 9.85 8.61 14.72
CA VAL A 84 11.31 8.70 14.95
C VAL A 84 11.66 9.08 16.41
N PRO A 85 10.97 10.02 17.09
CA PRO A 85 11.23 10.30 18.49
C PRO A 85 10.93 9.12 19.42
N LEU A 86 10.05 8.20 19.00
CA LEU A 86 9.66 7.02 19.78
C LEU A 86 10.58 5.81 19.52
N ALA A 87 11.40 5.84 18.48
CA ALA A 87 12.29 4.74 18.11
C ALA A 87 13.43 4.47 19.13
N GLY A 88 13.56 5.31 20.17
CA GLY A 88 14.46 5.06 21.30
C GLY A 88 13.87 4.20 22.42
N PHE A 89 12.56 3.92 22.38
CA PHE A 89 11.88 3.06 23.33
C PHE A 89 11.69 1.65 22.76
N PRO A 90 11.47 0.61 23.60
CA PRO A 90 11.02 -0.68 23.12
C PRO A 90 9.74 -0.55 22.29
N VAL A 91 9.57 -1.36 21.23
CA VAL A 91 8.47 -1.26 20.27
C VAL A 91 7.08 -1.20 20.93
N GLN A 92 6.86 -1.98 21.97
CA GLN A 92 5.58 -1.99 22.69
C GLN A 92 5.34 -0.68 23.46
N THR A 93 6.36 -0.12 24.11
CA THR A 93 6.27 1.17 24.80
C THR A 93 6.04 2.31 23.79
N ALA A 94 6.75 2.32 22.67
CA ALA A 94 6.56 3.27 21.59
C ALA A 94 5.11 3.23 21.06
N LYS A 95 4.56 2.03 20.87
CA LYS A 95 3.16 1.84 20.48
C LYS A 95 2.19 2.38 21.51
N GLN A 96 2.42 2.11 22.79
CA GLN A 96 1.56 2.60 23.89
C GLN A 96 1.53 4.14 23.92
N ILE A 97 2.69 4.79 23.78
CA ILE A 97 2.76 6.26 23.66
C ILE A 97 1.98 6.74 22.44
N TRP A 98 2.14 6.08 21.28
CA TRP A 98 1.41 6.41 20.06
C TRP A 98 -0.10 6.28 20.23
N LEU A 99 -0.59 5.23 20.90
CA LEU A 99 -2.01 5.04 21.19
C LEU A 99 -2.56 6.11 22.14
N ALA A 100 -1.80 6.52 23.14
CA ALA A 100 -2.16 7.61 24.04
C ALA A 100 -2.27 8.95 23.30
N LEU A 101 -1.32 9.26 22.40
CA LEU A 101 -1.36 10.43 21.52
C LEU A 101 -2.59 10.39 20.59
N ASN A 102 -2.90 9.23 19.99
CA ASN A 102 -4.10 9.09 19.16
C ASN A 102 -5.39 9.32 19.95
N LEU A 103 -5.45 8.93 21.22
CA LEU A 103 -6.59 9.25 22.08
C LEU A 103 -6.74 10.76 22.30
N ALA A 104 -5.63 11.46 22.51
CA ALA A 104 -5.61 12.92 22.62
C ALA A 104 -6.03 13.61 21.30
N PHE A 105 -5.53 13.15 20.16
CA PHE A 105 -5.93 13.64 18.83
C PHE A 105 -7.43 13.43 18.58
N LEU A 106 -7.96 12.30 19.00
CA LEU A 106 -9.39 12.00 18.87
C LEU A 106 -10.24 12.95 19.71
N ALA A 107 -9.85 13.19 20.97
CA ALA A 107 -10.53 14.13 21.85
C ALA A 107 -10.51 15.57 21.27
N ALA A 108 -9.36 16.00 20.76
CA ALA A 108 -9.23 17.31 20.08
C ALA A 108 -10.10 17.39 18.82
N THR A 109 -10.18 16.31 18.03
CA THR A 109 -11.04 16.20 16.86
C THR A 109 -12.51 16.40 17.23
N LEU A 110 -13.01 15.68 18.24
CA LEU A 110 -14.40 15.80 18.70
C LEU A 110 -14.71 17.20 19.21
N TRP A 111 -13.78 17.81 19.93
CA TRP A 111 -13.91 19.19 20.41
C TRP A 111 -13.97 20.19 19.24
N MET A 112 -13.08 20.10 18.26
CA MET A 112 -13.08 20.98 17.08
C MET A 112 -14.36 20.83 16.27
N LEU A 113 -14.80 19.60 15.99
CA LEU A 113 -16.04 19.35 15.27
C LEU A 113 -17.25 19.95 16.00
N SER A 114 -17.32 19.79 17.32
CA SER A 114 -18.40 20.40 18.14
C SER A 114 -18.38 21.93 18.06
N ARG A 115 -17.20 22.56 18.05
CA ARG A 115 -17.05 24.01 17.95
C ARG A 115 -17.44 24.58 16.58
N VAL A 116 -17.14 23.82 15.51
CA VAL A 116 -17.46 24.25 14.14
C VAL A 116 -18.94 24.06 13.82
N THR A 117 -19.49 22.87 14.18
CA THR A 117 -20.86 22.52 13.77
C THR A 117 -21.93 22.89 14.78
N GLN A 118 -21.55 23.28 16.00
CA GLN A 118 -22.46 23.53 17.15
C GLN A 118 -23.25 22.25 17.55
N ILE A 119 -22.90 21.08 17.02
CA ILE A 119 -23.44 19.79 17.47
C ILE A 119 -22.79 19.48 18.82
N ARG A 120 -23.57 19.02 19.77
CA ARG A 120 -23.07 18.66 21.11
C ARG A 120 -22.07 17.50 21.00
N ILE A 121 -20.96 17.63 21.71
CA ILE A 121 -19.84 16.69 21.65
C ILE A 121 -20.25 15.24 21.93
N GLU A 122 -21.22 15.01 22.83
CA GLU A 122 -21.73 13.68 23.13
C GLU A 122 -22.44 13.04 21.93
N HIS A 123 -23.13 13.81 21.06
CA HIS A 123 -23.76 13.26 19.86
C HIS A 123 -22.71 12.88 18.81
N ILE A 124 -21.65 13.70 18.65
CA ILE A 124 -20.53 13.38 17.75
C ILE A 124 -19.78 12.14 18.25
N ALA A 125 -19.58 12.02 19.57
CA ALA A 125 -18.95 10.84 20.17
C ALA A 125 -19.78 9.58 19.97
N ILE A 126 -21.10 9.64 20.14
CA ILE A 126 -22.01 8.51 19.86
C ILE A 126 -21.89 8.11 18.39
N LEU A 127 -21.98 9.07 17.45
CA LEU A 127 -21.82 8.78 16.02
C LEU A 127 -20.48 8.10 15.73
N MET A 128 -19.38 8.63 16.28
CA MET A 128 -18.06 8.05 16.14
C MET A 128 -18.00 6.59 16.61
N PHE A 129 -18.59 6.30 17.78
CA PHE A 129 -18.62 4.93 18.31
C PHE A 129 -19.59 4.00 17.57
N LEU A 130 -20.62 4.53 16.90
CA LEU A 130 -21.43 3.75 15.94
C LEU A 130 -20.61 3.30 14.73
N GLY A 131 -19.53 4.01 14.38
CA GLY A 131 -18.49 3.58 13.45
C GLY A 131 -17.43 2.66 14.07
N TYR A 132 -17.83 1.74 14.95
CA TYR A 132 -16.96 0.94 15.83
C TYR A 132 -15.79 0.26 15.11
N ASN A 133 -16.01 -0.33 13.94
CA ASN A 133 -14.99 -1.12 13.24
C ASN A 133 -13.78 -0.26 12.82
N SER A 134 -13.99 0.97 12.34
CA SER A 134 -12.88 1.84 11.93
C SER A 134 -12.06 2.32 13.14
N ILE A 135 -12.72 2.72 14.23
CA ILE A 135 -12.02 3.15 15.44
C ILE A 135 -11.28 1.97 16.09
N GLN A 136 -11.94 0.81 16.20
CA GLN A 136 -11.32 -0.40 16.73
C GLN A 136 -10.06 -0.77 15.95
N SER A 137 -10.13 -0.82 14.62
CA SER A 137 -9.01 -1.18 13.76
C SER A 137 -7.84 -0.19 13.91
N ASN A 138 -8.11 1.12 14.00
CA ASN A 138 -7.08 2.12 14.23
C ASN A 138 -6.31 1.90 15.54
N PHE A 139 -7.02 1.69 16.64
CA PHE A 139 -6.36 1.51 17.94
C PHE A 139 -5.74 0.12 18.08
N ARG A 140 -6.41 -0.93 17.62
CA ARG A 140 -5.87 -2.29 17.67
C ARG A 140 -4.57 -2.44 16.88
N LEU A 141 -4.52 -1.84 15.67
CA LEU A 141 -3.37 -1.95 14.78
C LEU A 141 -2.33 -0.85 14.99
N GLY A 142 -2.65 0.22 15.73
CA GLY A 142 -1.77 1.37 15.93
C GLY A 142 -1.61 2.23 14.65
N GLN A 143 -2.71 2.39 13.90
CA GLN A 143 -2.73 3.08 12.62
C GLN A 143 -2.64 4.61 12.73
N TYR A 144 -2.36 5.26 11.59
CA TYR A 144 -2.22 6.72 11.45
C TYR A 144 -3.51 7.49 11.23
N TYR A 145 -4.63 6.81 10.96
CA TYR A 145 -5.82 7.49 10.42
C TYR A 145 -6.55 8.35 11.44
N VAL A 146 -6.39 8.11 12.76
CA VAL A 146 -6.84 9.03 13.80
C VAL A 146 -6.04 10.34 13.76
N PHE A 147 -4.72 10.26 13.62
CA PHE A 147 -3.86 11.43 13.48
C PHE A 147 -4.17 12.19 12.18
N LEU A 148 -4.40 11.48 11.07
CA LEU A 148 -4.80 12.09 9.81
C LEU A 148 -6.17 12.78 9.90
N LEU A 149 -7.16 12.16 10.56
CA LEU A 149 -8.46 12.76 10.86
C LEU A 149 -8.30 14.06 11.67
N PHE A 150 -7.43 14.04 12.67
CA PHE A 150 -7.10 15.23 13.47
C PHE A 150 -6.52 16.34 12.59
N LEU A 151 -5.53 16.05 11.72
CA LEU A 151 -4.92 17.05 10.83
C LEU A 151 -5.93 17.64 9.85
N LEU A 152 -6.77 16.82 9.22
CA LEU A 152 -7.81 17.30 8.29
C LEU A 152 -8.89 18.09 9.01
N THR A 153 -9.28 17.69 10.23
CA THR A 153 -10.23 18.44 11.04
C THR A 153 -9.65 19.78 11.50
N LEU A 154 -8.38 19.81 11.89
CA LEU A 154 -7.67 21.05 12.25
C LEU A 154 -7.51 21.96 11.03
N ALA A 155 -7.24 21.38 9.85
CA ALA A 155 -7.20 22.14 8.59
C ALA A 155 -8.55 22.82 8.30
N PHE A 156 -9.65 22.06 8.45
CA PHE A 156 -10.98 22.62 8.29
C PHE A 156 -11.30 23.67 9.37
N TYR A 157 -10.96 23.41 10.62
CA TYR A 157 -11.12 24.36 11.73
C TYR A 157 -10.39 25.69 11.49
N CYS A 158 -9.14 25.61 10.94
CA CYS A 158 -8.39 26.79 10.52
C CYS A 158 -9.08 27.53 9.36
N LEU A 159 -9.60 26.82 8.37
CA LEU A 159 -10.33 27.38 7.23
C LEU A 159 -11.59 28.15 7.70
N ASP A 160 -12.38 27.54 8.57
CA ASP A 160 -13.61 28.11 9.14
C ASP A 160 -13.34 29.38 9.96
N ARG A 161 -12.14 29.49 10.56
CA ARG A 161 -11.66 30.68 11.30
C ARG A 161 -10.94 31.70 10.41
N GLY A 162 -10.97 31.55 9.07
CA GLY A 162 -10.30 32.46 8.14
C GLY A 162 -8.77 32.29 8.06
N LYS A 163 -8.18 31.30 8.76
CA LYS A 163 -6.74 31.01 8.75
C LYS A 163 -6.37 30.12 7.55
N SER A 164 -6.62 30.62 6.33
CA SER A 164 -6.49 29.86 5.09
C SER A 164 -5.08 29.25 4.87
N ALA A 165 -4.01 30.02 5.10
CA ALA A 165 -2.64 29.52 4.94
C ALA A 165 -2.34 28.33 5.87
N GLY A 166 -2.79 28.41 7.14
CA GLY A 166 -2.67 27.31 8.10
C GLY A 166 -3.46 26.07 7.67
N SER A 167 -4.67 26.27 7.11
CA SER A 167 -5.46 25.17 6.55
C SER A 167 -4.70 24.44 5.43
N GLY A 168 -4.17 25.18 4.46
CA GLY A 168 -3.37 24.61 3.38
C GLY A 168 -2.11 23.90 3.88
N PHE A 169 -1.40 24.52 4.84
CA PHE A 169 -0.21 23.93 5.45
C PHE A 169 -0.51 22.55 6.07
N LEU A 170 -1.58 22.44 6.84
CA LEU A 170 -2.01 21.18 7.47
C LEU A 170 -2.41 20.11 6.43
N CYS A 171 -3.08 20.52 5.34
CA CYS A 171 -3.34 19.60 4.22
C CYS A 171 -2.04 19.14 3.54
N GLY A 172 -1.04 20.01 3.41
CA GLY A 172 0.29 19.66 2.89
C GLY A 172 1.05 18.69 3.81
N VAL A 173 0.96 18.86 5.12
CA VAL A 173 1.49 17.89 6.10
C VAL A 173 0.78 16.53 5.96
N ALA A 174 -0.56 16.52 5.88
CA ALA A 174 -1.35 15.31 5.67
C ALA A 174 -0.99 14.61 4.34
N PHE A 175 -0.68 15.39 3.28
CA PHE A 175 -0.19 14.86 2.00
C PHE A 175 1.18 14.19 2.17
N GLY A 176 2.12 14.84 2.82
CA GLY A 176 3.45 14.27 3.07
C GLY A 176 3.38 12.94 3.85
N LEU A 177 2.45 12.82 4.80
CA LEU A 177 2.33 11.63 5.64
C LEU A 177 1.55 10.47 4.98
N LYS A 178 0.47 10.75 4.25
CA LYS A 178 -0.47 9.70 3.77
C LYS A 178 -1.19 10.04 2.46
N LEU A 179 -0.70 10.94 1.64
CA LEU A 179 -1.25 11.37 0.34
C LEU A 179 -2.69 11.96 0.37
N TYR A 180 -3.51 11.69 1.39
CA TYR A 180 -4.91 12.12 1.45
C TYR A 180 -5.10 13.65 1.44
N GLY A 181 -4.11 14.40 1.90
CA GLY A 181 -4.11 15.86 1.83
C GLY A 181 -3.87 16.42 0.43
N GLY A 182 -3.21 15.65 -0.47
CA GLY A 182 -2.76 16.12 -1.79
C GLY A 182 -3.86 16.73 -2.66
N PRO A 183 -5.01 16.06 -2.85
CA PRO A 183 -6.10 16.57 -3.68
C PRO A 183 -6.66 17.93 -3.20
N PHE A 184 -6.51 18.32 -1.93
CA PHE A 184 -6.96 19.61 -1.44
C PHE A 184 -6.27 20.80 -2.12
N LEU A 185 -5.12 20.61 -2.76
CA LEU A 185 -4.52 21.63 -3.61
C LEU A 185 -5.49 22.07 -4.71
N LEU A 186 -6.15 21.11 -5.37
CA LEU A 186 -7.15 21.37 -6.40
C LEU A 186 -8.41 22.05 -5.82
N TYR A 187 -8.86 21.59 -4.65
CA TYR A 187 -9.96 22.23 -3.93
C TYR A 187 -9.70 23.71 -3.67
N PHE A 188 -8.55 24.05 -3.09
CA PHE A 188 -8.19 25.43 -2.79
C PHE A 188 -7.99 26.26 -4.07
N ALA A 189 -7.41 25.69 -5.12
CA ALA A 189 -7.24 26.36 -6.41
C ALA A 189 -8.60 26.70 -7.05
N VAL A 190 -9.55 25.75 -7.10
CA VAL A 190 -10.90 25.93 -7.64
C VAL A 190 -11.68 26.98 -6.82
N LYS A 191 -11.54 26.95 -5.50
CA LYS A 191 -12.13 28.00 -4.61
C LYS A 191 -11.34 29.31 -4.61
N ARG A 192 -10.28 29.45 -5.43
CA ARG A 192 -9.41 30.64 -5.53
C ARG A 192 -8.82 31.08 -4.19
N ASN A 193 -8.62 30.13 -3.27
CA ASN A 193 -8.02 30.40 -1.97
C ASN A 193 -6.49 30.28 -2.05
N TRP A 194 -5.86 31.26 -2.68
CA TRP A 194 -4.43 31.26 -2.95
C TRP A 194 -3.56 31.25 -1.68
N LYS A 195 -4.06 31.77 -0.57
CA LYS A 195 -3.38 31.68 0.74
C LYS A 195 -3.26 30.23 1.21
N ALA A 196 -4.31 29.42 1.01
CA ALA A 196 -4.28 27.99 1.33
C ALA A 196 -3.38 27.23 0.35
N VAL A 197 -3.44 27.54 -0.94
CA VAL A 197 -2.51 26.99 -1.94
C VAL A 197 -1.05 27.23 -1.53
N ALA A 198 -0.70 28.48 -1.19
CA ALA A 198 0.65 28.83 -0.75
C ALA A 198 1.08 28.08 0.52
N GLY A 199 0.19 27.96 1.51
CA GLY A 199 0.45 27.18 2.73
C GLY A 199 0.71 25.71 2.42
N MET A 200 -0.07 25.12 1.51
CA MET A 200 0.09 23.72 1.12
C MET A 200 1.40 23.49 0.34
N VAL A 201 1.73 24.37 -0.61
CA VAL A 201 2.99 24.32 -1.34
C VAL A 201 4.17 24.43 -0.37
N ALA A 202 4.12 25.37 0.59
CA ALA A 202 5.16 25.52 1.59
C ALA A 202 5.38 24.23 2.41
N ALA A 203 4.30 23.60 2.92
CA ALA A 203 4.42 22.34 3.66
C ALA A 203 4.96 21.20 2.79
N SER A 204 4.49 21.09 1.54
CA SER A 204 4.98 20.05 0.60
C SER A 204 6.45 20.26 0.24
N THR A 205 6.89 21.50 0.06
CA THR A 205 8.31 21.84 -0.19
C THR A 205 9.17 21.51 1.04
N ILE A 206 8.73 21.83 2.25
CA ILE A 206 9.43 21.46 3.49
C ILE A 206 9.54 19.93 3.58
N ALA A 207 8.45 19.19 3.32
CA ALA A 207 8.45 17.73 3.33
C ALA A 207 9.44 17.16 2.29
N MET A 208 9.46 17.71 1.08
CA MET A 208 10.38 17.31 0.01
C MET A 208 11.84 17.57 0.40
N ILE A 209 12.16 18.77 0.89
CA ILE A 209 13.51 19.12 1.34
C ILE A 209 13.95 18.18 2.48
N THR A 210 13.05 17.92 3.44
CA THR A 210 13.34 17.00 4.56
C THR A 210 13.60 15.57 4.05
N ALA A 211 12.78 15.07 3.10
CA ALA A 211 13.00 13.75 2.51
C ALA A 211 14.35 13.67 1.77
N ILE A 212 14.71 14.69 0.99
CA ILE A 212 15.99 14.75 0.29
C ILE A 212 17.17 14.82 1.29
N ALA A 213 17.02 15.59 2.35
CA ALA A 213 18.06 15.71 3.38
C ALA A 213 18.29 14.40 4.16
N LEU A 214 17.22 13.61 4.37
CA LEU A 214 17.31 12.34 5.10
C LEU A 214 17.78 11.18 4.22
N PHE A 215 17.34 11.11 2.97
CA PHE A 215 17.50 9.92 2.12
C PHE A 215 18.30 10.17 0.85
N GLY A 216 18.58 11.42 0.51
CA GLY A 216 19.18 11.81 -0.75
C GLY A 216 18.18 11.86 -1.91
N TRP A 217 18.57 12.60 -2.96
CA TRP A 217 17.74 12.77 -4.18
C TRP A 217 17.43 11.44 -4.87
N GLY A 218 18.41 10.53 -4.97
CA GLY A 218 18.25 9.25 -5.68
C GLY A 218 17.11 8.40 -5.13
N ASP A 219 17.00 8.29 -3.81
CA ASP A 219 15.97 7.50 -3.14
C ASP A 219 14.60 8.17 -3.18
N VAL A 220 14.54 9.49 -3.07
CA VAL A 220 13.29 10.26 -3.24
C VAL A 220 12.79 10.16 -4.69
N HIS A 221 13.69 10.25 -5.66
CA HIS A 221 13.37 10.04 -7.08
C HIS A 221 12.86 8.61 -7.34
N PHE A 222 13.50 7.60 -6.76
CA PHE A 222 13.03 6.21 -6.83
C PHE A 222 11.61 6.05 -6.30
N TYR A 223 11.32 6.61 -5.12
CA TYR A 223 9.96 6.60 -4.59
C TYR A 223 8.96 7.27 -5.55
N ALA A 224 9.29 8.44 -6.06
CA ALA A 224 8.40 9.24 -6.92
C ALA A 224 8.12 8.57 -8.27
N THR A 225 9.07 7.80 -8.81
CA THR A 225 8.97 7.20 -10.15
C THR A 225 8.61 5.72 -10.14
N GLN A 226 8.95 4.98 -9.09
CA GLN A 226 8.74 3.53 -9.04
C GLN A 226 7.64 3.11 -8.06
N ILE A 227 7.53 3.77 -6.91
CA ILE A 227 6.60 3.36 -5.85
C ILE A 227 5.28 4.13 -5.93
N LEU A 228 5.35 5.46 -5.99
CA LEU A 228 4.17 6.32 -5.96
C LEU A 228 3.19 6.04 -7.12
N PRO A 229 3.60 5.90 -8.39
CA PRO A 229 2.67 5.62 -9.48
C PRO A 229 1.93 4.29 -9.27
N ARG A 230 2.63 3.22 -8.94
CA ARG A 230 2.05 1.90 -8.67
C ARG A 230 1.12 1.93 -7.45
N SER A 231 1.49 2.70 -6.41
CA SER A 231 0.63 2.93 -5.25
C SER A 231 -0.68 3.62 -5.61
N LEU A 232 -0.63 4.67 -6.45
CA LEU A 232 -1.82 5.36 -6.93
C LEU A 232 -2.69 4.48 -7.84
N GLU A 233 -2.11 3.48 -8.47
CA GLU A 233 -2.80 2.47 -9.28
C GLU A 233 -3.39 1.32 -8.45
N GLY A 234 -3.17 1.33 -7.14
CA GLY A 234 -3.66 0.29 -6.23
C GLY A 234 -2.89 -1.02 -6.31
N GLU A 235 -1.64 -0.99 -6.78
CA GLU A 235 -0.80 -2.17 -6.93
C GLU A 235 0.02 -2.51 -5.68
N VAL A 236 -0.38 -2.03 -4.54
CA VAL A 236 0.32 -2.30 -3.28
C VAL A 236 -0.37 -3.38 -2.48
N ILE A 237 0.42 -4.23 -1.82
CA ILE A 237 -0.09 -5.38 -1.07
C ILE A 237 -0.87 -6.30 -2.04
N ASP A 238 -1.92 -6.97 -1.62
CA ASP A 238 -2.78 -7.76 -2.51
C ASP A 238 -3.83 -6.86 -3.19
N PRO A 239 -3.66 -6.50 -4.48
CA PRO A 239 -4.57 -5.60 -5.18
C PRO A 239 -5.91 -6.24 -5.56
N TYR A 240 -6.06 -7.54 -5.32
CA TYR A 240 -7.30 -8.31 -5.53
C TYR A 240 -8.06 -8.53 -4.22
N ASN A 241 -7.51 -8.13 -3.08
CA ASN A 241 -8.15 -8.34 -1.78
C ASN A 241 -9.43 -7.50 -1.63
N SER A 242 -10.58 -8.16 -1.61
CA SER A 242 -11.88 -7.51 -1.44
C SER A 242 -12.05 -6.79 -0.08
N GLY A 243 -11.19 -7.07 0.89
CA GLY A 243 -11.10 -6.30 2.14
C GLY A 243 -10.58 -4.88 1.95
N ILE A 244 -9.89 -4.60 0.83
CA ILE A 244 -9.53 -3.26 0.36
C ILE A 244 -10.69 -2.72 -0.47
N ALA A 245 -11.61 -2.02 0.18
CA ALA A 245 -12.88 -1.61 -0.40
C ALA A 245 -12.74 -0.32 -1.23
N THR A 246 -12.09 -0.41 -2.39
CA THR A 246 -11.88 0.71 -3.32
C THR A 246 -12.50 0.45 -4.69
N LEU A 247 -12.78 1.53 -5.43
CA LEU A 247 -13.25 1.44 -6.81
C LEU A 247 -12.20 0.73 -7.70
N THR A 248 -10.92 1.01 -7.49
CA THR A 248 -9.82 0.38 -8.23
C THR A 248 -9.79 -1.13 -8.00
N THR A 249 -9.93 -1.59 -6.74
CA THR A 249 -9.96 -3.03 -6.42
C THR A 249 -11.21 -3.71 -6.99
N LEU A 250 -12.38 -3.05 -6.93
CA LEU A 250 -13.61 -3.55 -7.56
C LEU A 250 -13.41 -3.77 -9.07
N LEU A 251 -12.88 -2.78 -9.79
CA LEU A 251 -12.63 -2.88 -11.23
C LEU A 251 -11.59 -3.96 -11.55
N ARG A 252 -10.50 -4.03 -10.79
CA ARG A 252 -9.46 -5.05 -10.98
C ARG A 252 -10.01 -6.46 -10.75
N HIS A 253 -10.73 -6.66 -9.66
CA HIS A 253 -11.36 -7.95 -9.34
C HIS A 253 -12.38 -8.36 -10.42
N SER A 254 -13.04 -7.39 -11.06
CA SER A 254 -14.02 -7.65 -12.12
C SER A 254 -13.40 -8.02 -13.46
N PHE A 255 -12.24 -7.46 -13.83
CA PHE A 255 -11.72 -7.51 -15.20
C PHE A 255 -10.32 -8.11 -15.36
N VAL A 256 -9.59 -8.40 -14.28
CA VAL A 256 -8.22 -8.90 -14.38
C VAL A 256 -8.12 -10.28 -13.74
N MET A 257 -7.79 -11.29 -14.58
CA MET A 257 -7.49 -12.63 -14.07
C MET A 257 -6.08 -12.65 -13.49
N GLU A 258 -5.95 -13.21 -12.31
CA GLU A 258 -4.69 -13.61 -11.69
C GLU A 258 -4.87 -15.02 -11.12
N PRO A 259 -4.05 -16.01 -11.54
CA PRO A 259 -4.32 -17.42 -11.26
C PRO A 259 -4.52 -17.78 -9.77
N ASP A 260 -3.79 -17.14 -8.85
CA ASP A 260 -3.87 -17.45 -7.41
C ASP A 260 -4.77 -16.48 -6.64
N LEU A 261 -4.76 -15.19 -7.00
CA LEU A 261 -5.42 -14.13 -6.23
C LEU A 261 -6.82 -13.80 -6.75
N ASN A 262 -7.07 -13.99 -8.05
CA ASN A 262 -8.36 -13.72 -8.70
C ASN A 262 -8.61 -14.64 -9.90
N PRO A 263 -8.74 -15.97 -9.70
CA PRO A 263 -8.86 -16.95 -10.79
C PRO A 263 -10.17 -16.84 -11.57
N HIS A 264 -11.20 -16.19 -11.01
CA HIS A 264 -12.54 -16.13 -11.58
C HIS A 264 -13.08 -14.68 -11.63
N PRO A 265 -12.49 -13.78 -12.46
CA PRO A 265 -13.06 -12.46 -12.68
C PRO A 265 -14.40 -12.56 -13.39
N LEU A 266 -15.21 -11.49 -13.36
CA LEU A 266 -16.46 -11.44 -14.13
C LEU A 266 -16.20 -11.58 -15.63
N TRP A 267 -15.15 -10.93 -16.11
CA TRP A 267 -14.70 -10.99 -17.49
C TRP A 267 -13.20 -10.71 -17.55
N ASN A 268 -12.40 -11.64 -18.07
CA ASN A 268 -10.97 -11.40 -18.24
C ASN A 268 -10.70 -10.45 -19.41
N ALA A 269 -10.65 -9.17 -19.11
CA ALA A 269 -10.44 -8.08 -20.06
C ALA A 269 -9.56 -6.97 -19.44
N PRO A 270 -8.24 -7.20 -19.25
CA PRO A 270 -7.35 -6.24 -18.58
C PRO A 270 -7.38 -4.84 -19.19
N LEU A 271 -7.52 -4.73 -20.52
CA LEU A 271 -7.62 -3.44 -21.22
C LEU A 271 -8.83 -2.62 -20.74
N VAL A 272 -9.96 -3.30 -20.43
CA VAL A 272 -11.16 -2.65 -19.87
C VAL A 272 -10.84 -2.08 -18.47
N PHE A 273 -10.11 -2.81 -17.64
CA PHE A 273 -9.65 -2.31 -16.35
C PHE A 273 -8.76 -1.08 -16.50
N PHE A 274 -7.75 -1.14 -17.39
CA PHE A 274 -6.82 -0.03 -17.61
C PHE A 274 -7.51 1.22 -18.17
N PHE A 275 -8.60 1.05 -18.92
CA PHE A 275 -9.44 2.16 -19.39
C PHE A 275 -10.36 2.69 -18.28
N LEU A 276 -11.15 1.82 -17.64
CA LEU A 276 -12.18 2.24 -16.68
C LEU A 276 -11.60 2.87 -15.41
N ARG A 277 -10.42 2.43 -14.95
CA ARG A 277 -9.79 2.98 -13.76
C ARG A 277 -9.49 4.49 -13.88
N PRO A 278 -8.70 4.96 -14.85
CA PRO A 278 -8.45 6.40 -15.02
C PRO A 278 -9.70 7.15 -15.48
N PHE A 279 -10.55 6.55 -16.29
CA PHE A 279 -11.80 7.16 -16.75
C PHE A 279 -12.72 7.52 -15.59
N THR A 280 -13.01 6.56 -14.69
CA THR A 280 -13.86 6.79 -13.51
C THR A 280 -13.23 7.77 -12.53
N ALA A 281 -11.91 7.71 -12.34
CA ALA A 281 -11.19 8.67 -11.50
C ALA A 281 -11.27 10.09 -12.05
N LEU A 282 -11.04 10.28 -13.35
CA LEU A 282 -11.17 11.58 -14.02
C LEU A 282 -12.61 12.09 -13.99
N LEU A 283 -13.59 11.21 -14.18
CA LEU A 283 -15.00 11.56 -14.12
C LEU A 283 -15.39 12.06 -12.71
N ILE A 284 -15.06 11.33 -11.65
CA ILE A 284 -15.38 11.69 -10.27
C ILE A 284 -14.68 13.01 -9.91
N LEU A 285 -13.37 13.10 -10.16
CA LEU A 285 -12.59 14.29 -9.85
C LEU A 285 -13.06 15.50 -10.67
N GLY A 286 -13.25 15.31 -11.98
CA GLY A 286 -13.70 16.37 -12.89
C GLY A 286 -15.09 16.90 -12.50
N CYS A 287 -16.05 16.02 -12.27
CA CYS A 287 -17.40 16.40 -11.80
C CYS A 287 -17.33 17.13 -10.46
N THR A 288 -16.45 16.69 -9.55
CA THR A 288 -16.29 17.34 -8.25
C THR A 288 -15.73 18.75 -8.40
N LEU A 289 -14.65 18.91 -9.18
CA LEU A 289 -14.02 20.23 -9.38
C LEU A 289 -14.93 21.18 -10.16
N LEU A 290 -15.57 20.72 -11.23
CA LEU A 290 -16.53 21.53 -12.01
C LEU A 290 -17.73 21.93 -11.15
N GLY A 291 -18.28 20.98 -10.37
CA GLY A 291 -19.40 21.26 -9.48
C GLY A 291 -19.03 22.31 -8.42
N LEU A 292 -17.86 22.21 -7.79
CA LEU A 292 -17.36 23.18 -6.84
C LEU A 292 -17.06 24.56 -7.45
N ALA A 293 -16.65 24.60 -8.74
CA ALA A 293 -16.43 25.84 -9.47
C ALA A 293 -17.74 26.53 -9.86
N SER A 294 -18.77 25.74 -10.28
CA SER A 294 -20.07 26.22 -10.76
C SER A 294 -21.06 26.49 -9.62
N GLY A 295 -20.92 25.81 -8.49
CA GLY A 295 -21.78 25.97 -7.32
C GLY A 295 -21.58 27.33 -6.69
N GLY A 296 -22.67 28.14 -6.62
CA GLY A 296 -22.68 29.53 -6.14
C GLY A 296 -22.18 29.72 -4.70
N LYS A 297 -22.83 30.59 -3.92
CA LYS A 297 -22.49 30.92 -2.50
C LYS A 297 -22.70 29.70 -1.59
N ASP A 298 -21.88 28.73 -1.73
CA ASP A 298 -21.88 27.49 -0.94
C ASP A 298 -21.30 27.71 0.46
N SER A 299 -21.85 27.02 1.44
CA SER A 299 -21.16 26.93 2.71
C SER A 299 -19.86 26.15 2.53
N HIS A 300 -18.77 26.66 3.03
CA HIS A 300 -17.46 25.97 3.05
C HIS A 300 -17.57 24.55 3.63
N HIS A 301 -18.53 24.32 4.52
CA HIS A 301 -18.80 23.05 5.19
C HIS A 301 -19.20 21.96 4.19
N HIS A 302 -20.20 22.23 3.33
CA HIS A 302 -20.71 21.25 2.41
C HIS A 302 -19.71 20.95 1.29
N GLY A 303 -19.10 21.97 0.69
CA GLY A 303 -18.10 21.79 -0.36
C GLY A 303 -16.86 21.02 0.11
N PHE A 304 -16.36 21.31 1.31
CA PHE A 304 -15.23 20.60 1.90
C PHE A 304 -15.60 19.14 2.23
N ALA A 305 -16.79 18.93 2.79
CA ALA A 305 -17.29 17.60 3.12
C ALA A 305 -17.44 16.72 1.86
N TRP A 306 -18.10 17.24 0.82
CA TRP A 306 -18.30 16.53 -0.43
C TRP A 306 -16.96 16.21 -1.12
N PHE A 307 -16.01 17.16 -1.12
CA PHE A 307 -14.67 16.93 -1.64
C PHE A 307 -13.93 15.83 -0.86
N THR A 308 -14.08 15.80 0.47
CA THR A 308 -13.49 14.72 1.29
C THR A 308 -14.07 13.34 0.96
N ILE A 309 -15.39 13.26 0.71
CA ILE A 309 -16.04 12.02 0.25
C ILE A 309 -15.48 11.60 -1.12
N ALA A 310 -15.30 12.55 -2.05
CA ALA A 310 -14.70 12.27 -3.35
C ALA A 310 -13.27 11.70 -3.23
N ILE A 311 -12.43 12.26 -2.34
CA ILE A 311 -11.07 11.74 -2.07
C ILE A 311 -11.13 10.30 -1.56
N LEU A 312 -12.04 9.98 -0.67
CA LEU A 312 -12.20 8.62 -0.15
C LEU A 312 -12.67 7.65 -1.23
N LEU A 313 -13.56 8.07 -2.12
CA LEU A 313 -14.02 7.27 -3.25
C LEU A 313 -12.92 7.03 -4.29
N LEU A 314 -12.04 8.01 -4.48
CA LEU A 314 -10.87 7.94 -5.37
C LEU A 314 -9.66 7.24 -4.74
N SER A 315 -9.69 6.93 -3.45
CA SER A 315 -8.58 6.26 -2.78
C SER A 315 -8.30 4.90 -3.43
N SER A 316 -7.05 4.65 -3.78
CA SER A 316 -6.60 3.38 -4.33
C SER A 316 -6.36 2.30 -3.26
N ASN A 317 -6.27 2.71 -1.98
CA ASN A 317 -6.00 1.80 -0.87
C ASN A 317 -6.79 2.25 0.38
N ALA A 318 -8.01 1.73 0.54
CA ALA A 318 -8.89 2.00 1.68
C ALA A 318 -9.25 0.70 2.41
N ALA A 319 -8.66 0.50 3.58
CA ALA A 319 -9.00 -0.58 4.49
C ALA A 319 -10.01 -0.11 5.57
N SER A 320 -10.43 -1.01 6.44
CA SER A 320 -11.45 -0.72 7.46
C SER A 320 -11.14 0.51 8.33
N TYR A 321 -9.88 0.71 8.70
CA TYR A 321 -9.43 1.85 9.50
C TYR A 321 -9.49 3.20 8.76
N THR A 322 -9.46 3.21 7.44
CA THR A 322 -9.52 4.44 6.62
C THR A 322 -10.87 5.16 6.77
N PHE A 323 -11.95 4.41 6.97
CA PHE A 323 -13.30 4.96 7.05
C PHE A 323 -13.56 5.82 8.29
N ILE A 324 -12.64 5.89 9.27
CA ILE A 324 -12.72 6.87 10.35
C ILE A 324 -12.68 8.32 9.83
N LEU A 325 -12.05 8.55 8.66
CA LEU A 325 -11.99 9.86 8.01
C LEU A 325 -13.37 10.38 7.61
N LEU A 326 -14.37 9.51 7.44
CA LEU A 326 -15.76 9.89 7.17
C LEU A 326 -16.43 10.63 8.32
N LEU A 327 -15.89 10.56 9.55
CA LEU A 327 -16.45 11.31 10.68
C LEU A 327 -16.48 12.82 10.37
N LEU A 328 -15.41 13.35 9.78
CA LEU A 328 -15.32 14.78 9.43
C LEU A 328 -16.43 15.19 8.44
N PRO A 329 -16.52 14.66 7.22
CA PRO A 329 -17.53 15.11 6.25
C PRO A 329 -18.97 14.83 6.74
N VAL A 330 -19.22 13.69 7.38
CA VAL A 330 -20.56 13.36 7.86
C VAL A 330 -21.03 14.34 8.93
N VAL A 331 -20.18 14.69 9.91
CA VAL A 331 -20.54 15.67 10.96
C VAL A 331 -20.77 17.07 10.37
N LEU A 332 -19.96 17.48 9.36
CA LEU A 332 -20.16 18.75 8.66
C LEU A 332 -21.51 18.81 7.92
N LEU A 333 -21.89 17.70 7.25
CA LEU A 333 -23.17 17.60 6.54
C LEU A 333 -24.36 17.55 7.49
N LEU A 334 -24.26 16.81 8.59
CA LEU A 334 -25.34 16.69 9.59
C LEU A 334 -25.78 18.04 10.19
N GLN A 335 -24.92 19.06 10.19
CA GLN A 335 -25.25 20.39 10.70
C GLN A 335 -26.47 21.01 10.00
N ARG A 336 -26.60 20.81 8.68
CA ARG A 336 -27.66 21.44 7.85
C ARG A 336 -28.63 20.43 7.26
N ALA A 337 -28.41 19.16 7.46
CA ALA A 337 -29.20 18.09 6.89
C ALA A 337 -30.66 18.13 7.40
N GLY A 338 -31.61 17.92 6.48
CA GLY A 338 -33.00 17.67 6.81
C GLY A 338 -33.22 16.28 7.44
N PRO A 339 -34.41 16.00 7.99
CA PRO A 339 -34.66 14.74 8.72
C PRO A 339 -34.31 13.48 7.91
N LYS A 340 -34.73 13.41 6.65
CA LYS A 340 -34.46 12.25 5.77
C LYS A 340 -32.97 12.11 5.43
N GLU A 341 -32.32 13.22 5.16
CA GLU A 341 -30.89 13.30 4.84
C GLU A 341 -30.03 12.90 6.07
N ARG A 342 -30.41 13.35 7.28
CA ARG A 342 -29.75 12.90 8.52
C ARG A 342 -29.80 11.39 8.69
N ILE A 343 -30.95 10.77 8.46
CA ILE A 343 -31.10 9.32 8.53
C ILE A 343 -30.19 8.64 7.49
N PHE A 344 -30.18 9.14 6.26
CA PHE A 344 -29.34 8.61 5.19
C PHE A 344 -27.85 8.71 5.54
N LEU A 345 -27.37 9.87 6.02
CA LEU A 345 -25.98 10.09 6.43
C LEU A 345 -25.56 9.15 7.57
N ILE A 346 -26.39 9.02 8.61
CA ILE A 346 -26.11 8.16 9.76
C ILE A 346 -26.08 6.68 9.35
N ILE A 347 -27.07 6.23 8.58
CA ILE A 347 -27.12 4.84 8.12
C ILE A 347 -25.92 4.53 7.21
N SER A 348 -25.60 5.42 6.27
CA SER A 348 -24.44 5.25 5.39
C SER A 348 -23.13 5.21 6.16
N TYR A 349 -22.97 6.08 7.17
CA TYR A 349 -21.78 6.07 8.04
C TYR A 349 -21.65 4.76 8.82
N ILE A 350 -22.75 4.28 9.42
CA ILE A 350 -22.76 3.01 10.15
C ILE A 350 -22.45 1.85 9.19
N ALA A 351 -23.11 1.78 8.02
CA ALA A 351 -22.93 0.72 7.05
C ALA A 351 -21.49 0.64 6.49
N LEU A 352 -20.86 1.81 6.22
CA LEU A 352 -19.46 1.88 5.77
C LEU A 352 -18.47 1.41 6.86
N ASN A 353 -18.84 1.56 8.12
CA ASN A 353 -18.04 1.16 9.27
C ASN A 353 -18.48 -0.17 9.89
N PHE A 354 -19.47 -0.85 9.31
CA PHE A 354 -19.93 -2.13 9.79
C PHE A 354 -18.97 -3.26 9.38
N PHE A 355 -18.84 -4.27 10.23
CA PHE A 355 -18.10 -5.49 9.89
C PHE A 355 -18.95 -6.32 8.92
N LEU A 356 -18.45 -6.51 7.70
CA LEU A 356 -19.14 -7.32 6.69
C LEU A 356 -18.78 -8.79 6.86
N LEU A 357 -19.75 -9.66 6.65
CA LEU A 357 -19.50 -11.10 6.55
C LEU A 357 -18.61 -11.37 5.32
N PRO A 358 -17.70 -12.35 5.38
CA PRO A 358 -16.74 -12.64 4.30
C PRO A 358 -17.40 -12.78 2.93
N ASP A 359 -18.56 -13.45 2.85
CA ASP A 359 -19.28 -13.67 1.58
C ASP A 359 -19.83 -12.40 0.95
N TRP A 360 -20.09 -11.35 1.73
CA TRP A 360 -20.62 -10.08 1.25
C TRP A 360 -19.53 -9.14 0.79
N VAL A 361 -18.30 -9.31 1.29
CA VAL A 361 -17.16 -8.43 0.96
C VAL A 361 -16.86 -8.46 -0.53
N ARG A 362 -17.04 -9.62 -1.19
CA ARG A 362 -16.84 -9.80 -2.64
C ARG A 362 -17.71 -8.92 -3.53
N PHE A 363 -18.84 -8.38 -3.03
CA PHE A 363 -19.72 -7.47 -3.76
C PHE A 363 -19.33 -5.99 -3.57
N PHE A 364 -18.29 -5.70 -2.84
CA PHE A 364 -17.78 -4.34 -2.58
C PHE A 364 -18.85 -3.36 -2.09
N PRO A 365 -19.72 -3.71 -1.12
CA PRO A 365 -20.86 -2.87 -0.73
C PRO A 365 -20.41 -1.50 -0.23
N LYS A 366 -19.24 -1.37 0.38
CA LYS A 366 -18.69 -0.10 0.83
C LYS A 366 -18.42 0.87 -0.32
N VAL A 367 -18.00 0.38 -1.49
CA VAL A 367 -17.79 1.20 -2.69
C VAL A 367 -19.12 1.80 -3.15
N TRP A 368 -20.17 0.99 -3.20
CA TRP A 368 -21.50 1.43 -3.64
C TRP A 368 -22.14 2.41 -2.66
N ILE A 369 -22.02 2.17 -1.36
CA ILE A 369 -22.52 3.10 -0.33
C ILE A 369 -21.78 4.44 -0.40
N LEU A 370 -20.45 4.41 -0.58
CA LEU A 370 -19.64 5.62 -0.69
C LEU A 370 -19.97 6.40 -1.98
N ALA A 371 -20.21 5.68 -3.09
CA ALA A 371 -20.68 6.28 -4.34
C ALA A 371 -22.08 6.92 -4.16
N ALA A 372 -23.02 6.23 -3.48
CA ALA A 372 -24.33 6.79 -3.17
C ALA A 372 -24.21 8.07 -2.33
N LEU A 373 -23.36 8.09 -1.29
CA LEU A 373 -23.05 9.29 -0.53
C LEU A 373 -22.53 10.43 -1.42
N PHE A 374 -21.57 10.12 -2.31
CA PHE A 374 -21.01 11.10 -3.23
C PHE A 374 -22.07 11.72 -4.13
N PHE A 375 -22.94 10.91 -4.75
CA PHE A 375 -23.97 11.41 -5.67
C PHE A 375 -25.10 12.15 -4.96
N VAL A 376 -25.56 11.65 -3.81
CA VAL A 376 -26.65 12.28 -3.06
C VAL A 376 -26.23 13.65 -2.53
N GLU A 377 -25.08 13.72 -1.86
CA GLU A 377 -24.56 14.98 -1.30
C GLU A 377 -24.04 15.92 -2.39
N GLY A 378 -23.55 15.38 -3.52
CA GLY A 378 -23.10 16.17 -4.66
C GLY A 378 -24.21 16.68 -5.58
N ARG A 379 -25.46 16.25 -5.37
CA ARG A 379 -26.56 16.52 -6.32
C ARG A 379 -26.73 17.97 -6.71
N GLN A 380 -26.61 18.88 -5.76
CA GLN A 380 -26.72 20.32 -6.02
C GLN A 380 -25.57 20.84 -6.89
N TYR A 381 -24.35 20.38 -6.66
CA TYR A 381 -23.16 20.75 -7.44
C TYR A 381 -23.23 20.17 -8.85
N LEU A 382 -23.58 18.88 -8.96
CA LEU A 382 -23.66 18.20 -10.24
C LEU A 382 -24.71 18.81 -11.17
N ARG A 383 -25.83 19.28 -10.62
CA ARG A 383 -26.87 20.00 -11.38
C ARG A 383 -26.47 21.39 -11.86
N SER A 384 -25.50 22.00 -11.22
CA SER A 384 -25.01 23.35 -11.60
C SER A 384 -23.98 23.33 -12.73
N ILE A 385 -23.48 22.15 -13.11
CA ILE A 385 -22.48 22.01 -14.17
C ILE A 385 -23.16 22.20 -15.54
N SER A 386 -22.60 23.09 -16.38
CA SER A 386 -23.06 23.26 -17.76
C SER A 386 -22.95 21.97 -18.56
N PRO A 387 -23.97 21.58 -19.35
CA PRO A 387 -23.92 20.39 -20.21
C PRO A 387 -22.73 20.37 -21.17
N ILE A 388 -22.30 21.53 -21.67
CA ILE A 388 -21.14 21.67 -22.55
C ILE A 388 -19.85 21.27 -21.81
N LEU A 389 -19.69 21.70 -20.55
CA LEU A 389 -18.53 21.32 -19.74
C LEU A 389 -18.56 19.84 -19.38
N VAL A 390 -19.74 19.27 -19.16
CA VAL A 390 -19.87 17.81 -18.95
C VAL A 390 -19.45 17.05 -20.21
N ALA A 391 -19.94 17.43 -21.38
CA ALA A 391 -19.60 16.78 -22.63
C ALA A 391 -18.12 16.91 -22.97
N GLY A 392 -17.52 18.11 -22.81
CA GLY A 392 -16.11 18.33 -23.02
C GLY A 392 -15.23 17.55 -22.04
N GLY A 393 -15.59 17.56 -20.75
CA GLY A 393 -14.90 16.81 -19.71
C GLY A 393 -14.97 15.29 -19.93
N LEU A 394 -16.13 14.79 -20.36
CA LEU A 394 -16.31 13.38 -20.70
C LEU A 394 -15.44 12.97 -21.89
N ALA A 395 -15.44 13.76 -22.96
CA ALA A 395 -14.60 13.52 -24.15
C ALA A 395 -13.12 13.50 -23.77
N ALA A 396 -12.66 14.48 -22.98
CA ALA A 396 -11.28 14.52 -22.49
C ALA A 396 -10.94 13.31 -21.64
N ALA A 397 -11.83 12.89 -20.72
CA ALA A 397 -11.64 11.72 -19.89
C ALA A 397 -11.53 10.43 -20.72
N VAL A 398 -12.34 10.27 -21.77
CA VAL A 398 -12.27 9.13 -22.70
C VAL A 398 -10.91 9.10 -23.40
N VAL A 399 -10.45 10.24 -23.97
CA VAL A 399 -9.19 10.32 -24.69
C VAL A 399 -8.00 10.01 -23.78
N ILE A 400 -7.96 10.62 -22.59
CA ILE A 400 -6.88 10.41 -21.62
C ILE A 400 -6.88 8.95 -21.14
N ALA A 401 -8.05 8.39 -20.81
CA ALA A 401 -8.17 7.01 -20.37
C ALA A 401 -7.77 6.00 -21.45
N ALA A 402 -8.13 6.25 -22.71
CA ALA A 402 -7.74 5.40 -23.83
C ALA A 402 -6.22 5.42 -24.08
N PHE A 403 -5.60 6.61 -23.95
CA PHE A 403 -4.15 6.75 -24.06
C PHE A 403 -3.42 6.04 -22.90
N ASP A 404 -3.89 6.23 -21.66
CA ASP A 404 -3.34 5.59 -20.46
C ASP A 404 -3.48 4.06 -20.52
N ALA A 405 -4.64 3.56 -20.96
CA ALA A 405 -4.88 2.13 -21.10
C ALA A 405 -3.88 1.45 -22.04
N ARG A 406 -3.66 2.04 -23.23
CA ARG A 406 -2.67 1.49 -24.19
C ARG A 406 -1.25 1.49 -23.64
N ARG A 407 -0.89 2.54 -22.90
CA ARG A 407 0.42 2.65 -22.28
C ARG A 407 0.62 1.63 -21.16
N HIS A 408 -0.42 1.38 -20.37
CA HIS A 408 -0.39 0.43 -19.25
C HIS A 408 -0.35 -1.01 -19.72
N GLU A 409 -1.14 -1.38 -20.71
CA GLU A 409 -1.15 -2.73 -21.26
C GLU A 409 0.25 -3.15 -21.72
N ALA A 410 0.96 -2.28 -22.44
CA ALA A 410 2.32 -2.56 -22.91
C ALA A 410 3.36 -2.68 -21.79
N ARG A 411 3.11 -2.10 -20.61
CA ARG A 411 4.07 -2.05 -19.50
C ARG A 411 3.83 -3.06 -18.39
N TYR A 412 2.61 -3.57 -18.29
CA TYR A 412 2.15 -4.37 -17.18
C TYR A 412 2.42 -5.87 -17.35
N LEU A 413 2.60 -6.32 -18.57
CA LEU A 413 2.89 -7.71 -18.90
C LEU A 413 4.40 -7.93 -18.99
N LEU A 414 4.88 -9.01 -18.41
CA LEU A 414 6.19 -9.57 -18.76
C LEU A 414 6.21 -9.77 -20.27
N GLU A 415 7.09 -9.09 -20.95
CA GLU A 415 7.18 -8.94 -22.41
C GLU A 415 6.30 -9.86 -23.28
N PRO A 416 5.38 -9.29 -24.07
CA PRO A 416 4.61 -10.07 -25.03
C PRO A 416 5.57 -10.77 -26.01
N GLY A 417 5.45 -12.07 -26.14
CA GLY A 417 6.17 -12.86 -27.15
C GLY A 417 7.40 -13.62 -26.66
N ARG A 418 7.82 -13.51 -25.39
CA ARG A 418 8.76 -14.42 -24.78
C ARG A 418 8.05 -15.47 -23.94
N HIS A 419 8.54 -16.70 -23.99
CA HIS A 419 7.96 -17.82 -23.25
C HIS A 419 8.45 -17.78 -21.79
N PHE A 420 7.73 -17.02 -20.95
CA PHE A 420 7.86 -17.09 -19.51
C PHE A 420 6.82 -18.07 -18.96
N GLU A 421 7.29 -19.19 -18.44
CA GLU A 421 6.44 -20.15 -17.77
C GLU A 421 6.36 -19.80 -16.28
N ARG A 422 5.15 -19.68 -15.76
CA ARG A 422 4.95 -19.49 -14.33
C ARG A 422 5.17 -20.82 -13.61
N VAL A 423 6.04 -20.83 -12.61
CA VAL A 423 6.21 -21.98 -11.73
C VAL A 423 4.95 -22.11 -10.88
N ALA A 424 4.27 -23.26 -10.95
CA ALA A 424 3.07 -23.50 -10.18
C ALA A 424 3.37 -23.38 -8.68
N LEU A 425 2.54 -22.60 -7.97
CA LEU A 425 2.65 -22.42 -6.53
C LEU A 425 1.52 -23.17 -5.83
N ASP A 426 1.80 -23.60 -4.62
CA ASP A 426 0.79 -24.19 -3.76
C ASP A 426 -0.16 -23.12 -3.17
N ARG A 427 -1.40 -23.53 -2.89
CA ARG A 427 -2.40 -22.65 -2.26
C ARG A 427 -1.91 -22.16 -0.90
N GLY A 428 -2.20 -20.91 -0.57
CA GLY A 428 -1.81 -20.29 0.70
C GLY A 428 -0.48 -19.56 0.69
N THR A 429 0.22 -19.51 -0.45
CA THR A 429 1.42 -18.71 -0.65
C THR A 429 1.04 -17.29 -1.05
N TYR A 430 1.49 -16.28 -0.30
CA TYR A 430 1.29 -14.88 -0.66
C TYR A 430 2.24 -14.47 -1.78
N PHE A 431 3.54 -14.79 -1.64
CA PHE A 431 4.54 -14.59 -2.69
C PHE A 431 5.73 -15.55 -2.51
N SER A 432 6.56 -15.67 -3.56
CA SER A 432 7.74 -16.53 -3.62
C SER A 432 8.90 -15.78 -4.26
N THR A 433 10.11 -15.98 -3.71
CA THR A 433 11.34 -15.31 -4.14
C THR A 433 12.56 -16.16 -3.80
N PHE A 434 13.74 -15.71 -4.21
CA PHE A 434 15.03 -16.35 -3.97
C PHE A 434 15.05 -17.84 -4.35
N PRO A 435 14.85 -18.19 -5.64
CA PRO A 435 15.07 -19.55 -6.08
C PRO A 435 16.54 -19.92 -5.97
N ALA A 436 16.82 -21.14 -5.49
CA ALA A 436 18.14 -21.75 -5.42
C ALA A 436 18.09 -23.12 -6.04
N VAL A 437 18.80 -23.34 -7.14
CA VAL A 437 18.74 -24.57 -7.94
C VAL A 437 19.90 -25.49 -7.57
N SER A 438 19.59 -26.78 -7.38
CA SER A 438 20.57 -27.84 -7.14
C SER A 438 20.22 -29.12 -7.93
N SER A 439 21.12 -30.10 -7.97
CA SER A 439 20.88 -31.42 -8.57
C SER A 439 19.69 -32.16 -7.94
N ALA A 440 19.36 -31.86 -6.69
CA ALA A 440 18.24 -32.46 -5.97
C ALA A 440 16.89 -31.72 -6.18
N GLY A 441 16.83 -30.76 -7.09
CA GLY A 441 15.65 -29.91 -7.32
C GLY A 441 15.91 -28.45 -6.99
N PHE A 442 14.86 -27.64 -6.95
CA PHE A 442 15.01 -26.23 -6.62
C PHE A 442 14.33 -25.85 -5.30
N PHE A 443 14.98 -24.98 -4.57
CA PHE A 443 14.51 -24.41 -3.33
C PHE A 443 14.07 -22.96 -3.55
N TYR A 444 13.14 -22.49 -2.75
CA TYR A 444 12.77 -21.08 -2.76
C TYR A 444 12.21 -20.65 -1.41
N GLN A 445 12.31 -19.37 -1.17
CA GLN A 445 11.67 -18.73 -0.04
C GLN A 445 10.20 -18.45 -0.37
N ALA A 446 9.28 -18.86 0.50
CA ALA A 446 7.88 -18.56 0.39
C ALA A 446 7.40 -17.76 1.60
N MET A 447 6.53 -16.77 1.36
CA MET A 447 5.77 -16.11 2.41
C MET A 447 4.40 -16.74 2.54
N VAL A 448 4.13 -17.30 3.69
CA VAL A 448 2.86 -17.91 4.06
C VAL A 448 2.30 -17.22 5.31
N ARG A 449 1.11 -17.62 5.76
CA ARG A 449 0.45 -16.99 6.91
C ARG A 449 1.27 -17.06 8.21
N SER A 450 2.06 -18.09 8.39
CA SER A 450 2.93 -18.30 9.57
C SER A 450 4.23 -17.51 9.53
N GLY A 451 4.63 -16.96 8.38
CA GLY A 451 5.90 -16.24 8.19
C GLY A 451 6.63 -16.68 6.93
N TYR A 452 7.95 -16.59 6.96
CA TYR A 452 8.82 -16.99 5.87
C TYR A 452 9.33 -18.41 6.08
N VAL A 453 9.10 -19.26 5.08
CA VAL A 453 9.46 -20.68 5.07
C VAL A 453 10.33 -20.99 3.86
N LEU A 454 11.06 -22.09 3.94
CA LEU A 454 11.80 -22.66 2.82
C LEU A 454 10.94 -23.75 2.19
N ARG A 455 10.82 -23.75 0.86
CA ARG A 455 10.17 -24.81 0.08
C ARG A 455 11.15 -25.46 -0.87
N TRP A 456 10.97 -26.74 -1.04
CA TRP A 456 11.76 -27.57 -1.94
C TRP A 456 10.86 -28.27 -2.95
N VAL A 457 11.18 -28.14 -4.22
CA VAL A 457 10.48 -28.79 -5.32
C VAL A 457 11.42 -29.82 -5.94
N HIS A 458 11.04 -31.09 -5.84
CA HIS A 458 11.77 -32.23 -6.37
C HIS A 458 10.78 -33.30 -6.84
N ASP A 459 11.11 -34.04 -7.91
CA ASP A 459 10.30 -35.13 -8.46
C ASP A 459 8.81 -34.77 -8.67
N GLY A 460 8.54 -33.51 -9.02
CA GLY A 460 7.17 -32.99 -9.20
C GLY A 460 6.36 -32.80 -7.91
N GLN A 461 7.00 -32.95 -6.75
CA GLN A 461 6.42 -32.72 -5.44
C GLN A 461 7.00 -31.45 -4.81
N MET A 462 6.23 -30.83 -3.92
CA MET A 462 6.65 -29.67 -3.13
C MET A 462 6.61 -30.01 -1.66
N GLU A 463 7.72 -29.80 -0.97
CA GLU A 463 7.87 -29.99 0.47
C GLU A 463 8.15 -28.66 1.15
N GLU A 464 7.50 -28.40 2.30
CA GLU A 464 7.67 -27.15 3.06
C GLU A 464 8.45 -27.43 4.35
N PHE A 465 9.49 -26.64 4.59
CA PHE A 465 10.27 -26.68 5.81
C PHE A 465 9.96 -25.44 6.66
N ALA A 466 9.28 -25.66 7.78
CA ALA A 466 9.05 -24.64 8.79
C ALA A 466 10.10 -24.78 9.90
N PHE A 467 10.73 -23.67 10.27
CA PHE A 467 11.73 -23.59 11.32
C PHE A 467 11.18 -22.85 12.54
N ASP A 468 11.81 -23.06 13.68
CA ASP A 468 11.58 -22.21 14.86
C ASP A 468 12.31 -20.86 14.69
N GLY A 469 11.72 -20.00 13.85
CA GLY A 469 12.25 -18.74 13.34
C GLY A 469 11.81 -18.52 11.89
N GLN A 470 12.33 -17.50 11.25
CA GLN A 470 12.03 -17.19 9.85
C GLN A 470 13.23 -17.51 8.95
N ALA A 471 12.98 -18.26 7.87
CA ALA A 471 14.01 -18.67 6.92
C ALA A 471 14.06 -17.70 5.74
N PHE A 472 15.25 -17.14 5.48
CA PHE A 472 15.48 -16.16 4.43
C PHE A 472 16.60 -16.58 3.49
N HIS A 473 16.54 -16.13 2.26
CA HIS A 473 17.60 -16.18 1.25
C HIS A 473 18.24 -17.56 1.07
N PRO A 474 17.52 -18.57 0.62
CA PRO A 474 18.16 -19.81 0.22
C PRO A 474 19.13 -19.57 -0.94
N VAL A 475 20.31 -20.14 -0.86
CA VAL A 475 21.40 -20.05 -1.86
C VAL A 475 22.00 -21.41 -2.07
N ALA A 476 22.19 -21.80 -3.33
CA ALA A 476 22.96 -22.99 -3.74
C ALA A 476 24.31 -22.54 -4.31
N PRO A 477 25.40 -22.53 -3.52
CA PRO A 477 26.71 -22.08 -3.98
C PRO A 477 27.32 -23.02 -5.04
N SER A 478 26.88 -24.27 -5.06
CA SER A 478 27.22 -25.28 -6.07
C SER A 478 25.96 -26.04 -6.43
N PHE A 479 25.94 -26.61 -7.65
CA PHE A 479 24.83 -27.43 -8.11
C PHE A 479 24.72 -28.75 -7.32
N GLU A 480 25.85 -29.32 -6.97
CA GLU A 480 25.96 -30.47 -6.06
C GLU A 480 26.41 -29.98 -4.68
N GLY A 481 25.51 -29.97 -3.70
CA GLY A 481 25.86 -29.55 -2.35
C GLY A 481 24.67 -29.07 -1.51
N PRO A 482 24.95 -28.66 -0.27
CA PRO A 482 23.91 -28.18 0.61
C PRO A 482 23.39 -26.80 0.20
N ILE A 483 22.13 -26.56 0.51
CA ILE A 483 21.49 -25.24 0.40
C ILE A 483 21.80 -24.47 1.66
N TYR A 484 22.29 -23.25 1.51
CA TYR A 484 22.51 -22.31 2.61
C TYR A 484 21.31 -21.37 2.72
N PHE A 485 20.94 -21.02 3.95
CA PHE A 485 19.90 -20.03 4.21
C PHE A 485 20.14 -19.33 5.54
N GLU A 486 19.53 -18.18 5.72
CA GLU A 486 19.55 -17.44 6.97
C GLU A 486 18.34 -17.80 7.82
N LEU A 487 18.56 -18.20 9.07
CA LEU A 487 17.50 -18.38 10.06
C LEU A 487 17.58 -17.22 11.07
N VAL A 488 16.52 -16.43 11.17
CA VAL A 488 16.42 -15.35 12.16
C VAL A 488 15.43 -15.76 13.24
N LYS A 489 15.89 -15.70 14.50
CA LYS A 489 15.11 -16.01 15.69
C LYS A 489 15.49 -15.08 16.84
N ASN A 490 14.51 -14.44 17.49
CA ASN A 490 14.69 -13.51 18.62
C ASN A 490 15.74 -12.42 18.33
N GLY A 491 15.73 -11.87 17.12
CA GLY A 491 16.69 -10.88 16.67
C GLY A 491 18.09 -11.41 16.32
N ALA A 492 18.35 -12.69 16.55
CA ALA A 492 19.65 -13.31 16.22
C ALA A 492 19.58 -14.00 14.84
N SER A 493 20.54 -13.65 13.98
CA SER A 493 20.73 -14.27 12.67
C SER A 493 21.72 -15.42 12.78
N THR A 494 21.40 -16.55 12.14
CA THR A 494 22.27 -17.73 12.07
C THR A 494 22.24 -18.29 10.65
N THR A 495 23.42 -18.51 10.06
CA THR A 495 23.53 -19.22 8.80
C THR A 495 23.32 -20.71 9.04
N MET A 496 22.45 -21.30 8.25
CA MET A 496 22.09 -22.71 8.28
C MET A 496 22.38 -23.35 6.93
N THR A 497 22.61 -24.67 6.95
CA THR A 497 22.64 -25.52 5.75
C THR A 497 21.55 -26.54 5.83
N PHE A 498 20.97 -26.86 4.67
CA PHE A 498 20.14 -28.03 4.44
C PHE A 498 20.81 -28.92 3.40
N ASP A 499 21.08 -30.15 3.77
CA ASP A 499 21.58 -31.16 2.83
C ASP A 499 20.38 -31.93 2.24
N PRO A 500 20.11 -31.81 0.94
CA PRO A 500 18.95 -32.47 0.33
C PRO A 500 19.05 -34.00 0.29
N VAL A 501 20.27 -34.57 0.34
CA VAL A 501 20.48 -36.01 0.30
C VAL A 501 20.20 -36.64 1.67
N THR A 502 20.80 -36.08 2.71
CA THR A 502 20.65 -36.61 4.09
C THR A 502 19.44 -35.98 4.82
N ARG A 503 18.84 -34.91 4.28
CA ARG A 503 17.78 -34.11 4.88
C ARG A 503 18.15 -33.49 6.24
N GLN A 504 19.44 -33.33 6.48
CA GLN A 504 19.92 -32.76 7.73
C GLN A 504 20.06 -31.24 7.64
N VAL A 505 19.66 -30.58 8.72
CA VAL A 505 19.85 -29.15 8.92
C VAL A 505 20.96 -28.94 9.95
N ALA A 506 21.94 -28.11 9.63
CA ALA A 506 23.06 -27.82 10.50
C ALA A 506 23.41 -26.34 10.51
N ARG A 507 24.07 -25.86 11.57
CA ARG A 507 24.70 -24.53 11.56
C ARG A 507 25.93 -24.55 10.68
N ALA A 508 26.13 -23.49 9.91
CA ALA A 508 27.27 -23.35 9.02
C ALA A 508 27.87 -21.95 9.08
N ALA A 509 29.14 -21.83 8.69
CA ALA A 509 29.70 -20.53 8.31
C ALA A 509 29.24 -20.20 6.88
N LEU A 510 29.09 -18.92 6.55
CA LEU A 510 28.81 -18.48 5.19
C LEU A 510 29.92 -19.00 4.25
N PRO A 511 29.55 -19.54 3.09
CA PRO A 511 30.53 -19.99 2.12
C PRO A 511 31.35 -18.78 1.64
N PRO A 512 32.67 -18.95 1.35
CA PRO A 512 33.56 -17.86 0.96
C PRO A 512 33.17 -17.10 -0.31
N ARG A 513 32.24 -17.62 -1.08
CA ARG A 513 31.69 -17.04 -2.32
C ARG A 513 30.16 -16.96 -2.28
N ALA A 514 29.59 -16.51 -1.16
CA ALA A 514 28.20 -16.07 -1.20
C ALA A 514 28.11 -14.97 -2.26
N THR A 515 27.42 -15.28 -3.35
CA THR A 515 27.17 -14.34 -4.45
C THR A 515 26.62 -13.04 -3.87
N THR A 516 27.10 -11.92 -4.34
CA THR A 516 26.47 -10.63 -4.07
C THR A 516 24.97 -10.75 -4.37
N GLU A 517 24.13 -10.35 -3.43
CA GLU A 517 22.67 -10.36 -3.62
C GLU A 517 22.34 -9.84 -5.04
N GLY A 518 21.59 -10.63 -5.82
CA GLY A 518 21.10 -10.23 -7.15
C GLY A 518 21.97 -10.55 -8.34
N SER A 519 23.07 -11.33 -8.23
CA SER A 519 23.83 -11.80 -9.41
C SER A 519 24.26 -13.26 -9.30
N VAL A 520 24.15 -14.01 -10.42
CA VAL A 520 24.51 -15.43 -10.50
C VAL A 520 25.17 -15.75 -11.85
N ILE A 521 26.21 -16.57 -11.83
CA ILE A 521 26.92 -17.03 -13.03
C ILE A 521 26.29 -18.35 -13.50
N SER A 522 26.11 -18.52 -14.81
CA SER A 522 25.64 -19.79 -15.40
C SER A 522 26.61 -20.94 -15.11
N PRO A 523 26.13 -22.20 -15.01
CA PRO A 523 26.98 -23.37 -14.78
C PRO A 523 28.15 -23.52 -15.79
N ASP A 524 27.95 -23.12 -17.04
CA ASP A 524 29.00 -23.14 -18.07
C ASP A 524 29.96 -21.94 -18.02
N GLY A 525 29.73 -21.00 -17.09
CA GLY A 525 30.55 -19.80 -16.88
C GLY A 525 30.41 -18.70 -17.91
N LYS A 526 29.56 -18.84 -18.92
CA LYS A 526 29.49 -17.88 -20.07
C LYS A 526 28.62 -16.67 -19.78
N TRP A 527 27.64 -16.79 -18.89
CA TRP A 527 26.66 -15.76 -18.60
C TRP A 527 26.61 -15.40 -17.14
N MET A 528 26.44 -14.14 -16.85
CA MET A 528 26.10 -13.64 -15.54
C MET A 528 24.69 -13.02 -15.60
N ALA A 529 23.73 -13.59 -14.88
CA ALA A 529 22.44 -12.97 -14.66
C ALA A 529 22.51 -12.05 -13.43
N PHE A 530 21.97 -10.84 -13.54
CA PHE A 530 21.99 -9.86 -12.44
C PHE A 530 20.77 -8.93 -12.46
N GLU A 531 20.49 -8.35 -11.31
CA GLU A 531 19.42 -7.35 -11.15
C GLU A 531 19.94 -5.95 -11.49
N SER A 532 19.13 -5.17 -12.23
CA SER A 532 19.45 -3.77 -12.51
C SER A 532 18.19 -2.92 -12.64
N MET A 533 18.29 -1.67 -12.19
CA MET A 533 17.26 -0.63 -12.31
C MET A 533 17.54 0.38 -13.41
N GLN A 534 18.45 0.09 -14.35
CA GLN A 534 18.83 1.02 -15.42
C GLN A 534 17.65 1.44 -16.31
N THR A 535 16.64 0.57 -16.47
CA THR A 535 15.44 0.82 -17.27
C THR A 535 14.25 1.33 -16.45
N GLY A 536 14.42 1.59 -15.16
CA GLY A 536 13.39 2.05 -14.24
C GLY A 536 13.05 0.99 -13.17
N PRO A 537 12.07 0.10 -13.36
CA PRO A 537 11.83 -1.02 -12.46
C PRO A 537 13.04 -1.97 -12.40
N LYS A 538 13.13 -2.74 -11.33
CA LYS A 538 14.16 -3.78 -11.20
C LYS A 538 13.90 -4.85 -12.27
N GLN A 539 14.90 -5.12 -13.11
CA GLN A 539 14.84 -6.09 -14.20
C GLN A 539 16.00 -7.07 -14.12
N ILE A 540 15.82 -8.27 -14.69
CA ILE A 540 16.88 -9.24 -14.88
C ILE A 540 17.64 -8.90 -16.16
N TRP A 541 18.96 -8.82 -16.03
CA TRP A 541 19.92 -8.59 -17.10
C TRP A 541 20.87 -9.75 -17.23
N LEU A 542 21.34 -10.00 -18.43
CA LEU A 542 22.43 -10.90 -18.71
C LEU A 542 23.67 -10.11 -19.13
N ARG A 543 24.81 -10.58 -18.67
CA ARG A 543 26.13 -10.16 -19.13
C ARG A 543 26.90 -11.36 -19.65
N ASP A 544 27.36 -11.26 -20.87
CA ASP A 544 28.34 -12.18 -21.42
C ASP A 544 29.67 -11.99 -20.67
N THR A 545 30.22 -13.04 -20.09
CA THR A 545 31.40 -12.96 -19.21
C THR A 545 32.67 -12.70 -19.99
N GLU A 546 32.75 -13.08 -21.27
CA GLU A 546 33.91 -12.90 -22.13
C GLU A 546 33.89 -11.51 -22.80
N SER A 547 32.80 -11.16 -23.47
CA SER A 547 32.69 -9.90 -24.21
C SER A 547 32.29 -8.71 -23.33
N GLY A 548 31.73 -8.95 -22.13
CA GLY A 548 31.21 -7.94 -21.22
C GLY A 548 29.91 -7.28 -21.69
N LYS A 549 29.35 -7.65 -22.84
CA LYS A 549 28.09 -7.12 -23.36
C LYS A 549 26.93 -7.47 -22.46
N THR A 550 26.00 -6.51 -22.29
CA THR A 550 24.81 -6.68 -21.45
C THR A 550 23.53 -6.56 -22.25
N GLN A 551 22.49 -7.26 -21.80
CA GLN A 551 21.16 -7.22 -22.37
C GLN A 551 20.09 -7.46 -21.31
N VAL A 552 18.91 -6.86 -21.48
CA VAL A 552 17.76 -7.07 -20.60
C VAL A 552 17.01 -8.35 -20.97
N VAL A 553 16.61 -9.12 -19.97
CA VAL A 553 15.80 -10.35 -20.13
C VAL A 553 14.33 -10.07 -19.88
N THR A 554 14.02 -9.33 -18.84
CA THR A 554 12.65 -9.02 -18.42
C THR A 554 12.30 -7.58 -18.71
N GLY A 555 11.02 -7.27 -18.78
CA GLY A 555 10.51 -5.94 -19.11
C GLY A 555 9.24 -5.59 -18.34
N GLY A 556 8.51 -4.60 -18.84
CA GLY A 556 7.26 -4.15 -18.24
C GLY A 556 7.44 -3.15 -17.10
N ASN A 557 6.32 -2.82 -16.42
CA ASN A 557 6.28 -1.88 -15.29
C ASN A 557 6.24 -2.62 -13.94
N CYS A 558 6.95 -3.72 -13.84
CA CYS A 558 7.00 -4.61 -12.70
C CYS A 558 8.45 -4.93 -12.34
N ASN A 559 8.68 -5.40 -11.12
CA ASN A 559 10.01 -5.79 -10.67
C ASN A 559 10.24 -7.26 -10.92
N SER A 560 11.41 -7.58 -11.47
CA SER A 560 11.92 -8.93 -11.60
C SER A 560 13.25 -9.04 -10.86
N SER A 561 13.43 -10.08 -10.03
CA SER A 561 14.54 -10.20 -9.09
C SER A 561 14.95 -11.66 -8.85
N SER A 562 16.02 -11.84 -8.11
CA SER A 562 16.51 -13.13 -7.60
C SER A 562 16.69 -14.19 -8.70
N PRO A 563 17.53 -13.95 -9.73
CA PRO A 563 17.77 -14.94 -10.77
C PRO A 563 18.53 -16.14 -10.24
N ALA A 564 18.20 -17.33 -10.75
CA ALA A 564 18.95 -18.57 -10.54
C ALA A 564 18.99 -19.38 -11.83
N TRP A 565 20.14 -19.95 -12.17
CA TRP A 565 20.31 -20.79 -13.34
C TRP A 565 19.91 -22.23 -13.08
N GLU A 566 19.27 -22.88 -14.06
CA GLU A 566 19.20 -24.34 -14.12
C GLU A 566 20.52 -24.93 -14.68
N GLU A 567 20.70 -26.23 -14.54
CA GLU A 567 21.92 -26.93 -14.92
C GLU A 567 22.27 -26.78 -16.42
N ASP A 568 21.25 -26.64 -17.26
CA ASP A 568 21.37 -26.50 -18.70
C ASP A 568 22.06 -25.21 -19.17
N SER A 569 22.37 -24.29 -18.27
CA SER A 569 22.92 -22.95 -18.56
C SER A 569 22.10 -22.13 -19.55
N ARG A 570 20.84 -22.52 -19.81
CA ARG A 570 19.91 -21.88 -20.75
C ARG A 570 18.61 -21.49 -20.11
N THR A 571 18.26 -22.11 -19.01
CA THR A 571 17.02 -21.84 -18.29
C THR A 571 17.31 -21.04 -17.03
N LEU A 572 16.56 -19.96 -16.86
CA LEU A 572 16.66 -19.08 -15.71
C LEU A 572 15.34 -19.12 -14.93
N ILE A 573 15.43 -19.33 -13.62
CA ILE A 573 14.31 -19.14 -12.69
C ILE A 573 14.50 -17.78 -12.01
N PHE A 574 13.44 -16.99 -11.91
CA PHE A 574 13.49 -15.68 -11.26
C PHE A 574 12.13 -15.32 -10.64
N ALA A 575 12.12 -14.36 -9.73
CA ALA A 575 10.92 -13.85 -9.12
C ALA A 575 10.44 -12.59 -9.85
N SER A 576 9.12 -12.45 -10.08
CA SER A 576 8.53 -11.22 -10.64
C SER A 576 7.16 -10.90 -10.03
N ASP A 577 6.92 -9.61 -9.77
CA ASP A 577 5.64 -9.11 -9.25
C ASP A 577 4.65 -8.67 -10.36
N CYS A 578 4.97 -8.99 -11.61
CA CYS A 578 4.15 -8.68 -12.77
C CYS A 578 2.73 -9.26 -12.65
N GLY A 579 1.72 -8.41 -12.87
CA GLY A 579 0.32 -8.80 -12.81
C GLY A 579 -0.24 -9.04 -11.40
N ARG A 580 0.58 -9.01 -10.36
CA ARG A 580 0.15 -9.34 -8.99
C ARG A 580 0.01 -8.13 -8.10
N GLY A 581 1.02 -7.34 -7.99
CA GLY A 581 1.08 -6.17 -7.12
C GLY A 581 2.49 -5.94 -6.62
N LEU A 582 2.82 -4.70 -6.33
CA LEU A 582 4.15 -4.29 -5.90
C LEU A 582 4.59 -5.08 -4.65
N GLY A 583 5.69 -5.82 -4.79
CA GLY A 583 6.28 -6.61 -3.72
C GLY A 583 5.64 -7.98 -3.48
N MET A 584 4.79 -8.48 -4.38
CA MET A 584 4.19 -9.82 -4.32
C MET A 584 4.68 -10.72 -5.47
N PRO A 585 5.98 -11.02 -5.59
CA PRO A 585 6.50 -11.79 -6.69
C PRO A 585 6.05 -13.25 -6.65
N VAL A 586 6.05 -13.87 -7.83
CA VAL A 586 6.01 -15.32 -8.02
C VAL A 586 7.16 -15.74 -8.91
N LEU A 587 7.46 -17.04 -8.90
CA LEU A 587 8.55 -17.57 -9.70
C LEU A 587 8.12 -17.81 -11.14
N TYR A 588 9.00 -17.40 -12.05
CA TYR A 588 8.91 -17.64 -13.48
C TYR A 588 10.15 -18.39 -13.96
N ARG A 589 9.95 -19.21 -14.97
CA ARG A 589 11.01 -19.91 -15.70
C ARG A 589 11.09 -19.33 -17.11
N ALA A 590 12.29 -19.02 -17.56
CA ALA A 590 12.55 -18.50 -18.90
C ALA A 590 13.61 -19.33 -19.58
N SER A 591 13.27 -19.96 -20.71
CA SER A 591 14.26 -20.56 -21.61
C SER A 591 14.85 -19.47 -22.51
N LEU A 592 16.15 -19.27 -22.46
CA LEU A 592 16.85 -18.20 -23.15
C LEU A 592 17.42 -18.73 -24.49
N PRO A 593 16.98 -18.21 -25.64
CA PRO A 593 17.62 -18.48 -26.93
C PRO A 593 18.93 -17.68 -27.01
N LEU A 594 20.00 -18.19 -26.39
CA LEU A 594 21.30 -17.50 -26.30
C LEU A 594 21.97 -17.24 -27.66
N SER A 595 21.52 -17.93 -28.73
CA SER A 595 22.06 -17.75 -30.08
C SER A 595 21.55 -16.51 -30.82
N ASN A 596 20.40 -15.94 -30.44
CA ASN A 596 19.75 -14.79 -31.12
C ASN A 596 19.86 -13.48 -30.36
N LEU A 597 20.53 -13.45 -29.22
CA LEU A 597 20.60 -12.32 -28.30
C LEU A 597 21.69 -11.30 -28.67
N ILE A 598 22.49 -11.54 -29.72
CA ILE A 598 23.65 -10.70 -30.08
C ILE A 598 23.28 -9.54 -31.02
N TYR A 599 22.06 -9.47 -31.55
CA TYR A 599 21.71 -8.52 -32.63
C TYR A 599 20.45 -7.71 -32.36
N ASN A 600 20.39 -6.90 -31.34
CA ASN A 600 19.54 -5.67 -31.36
C ASN A 600 20.07 -4.68 -30.33
N GLN A 601 20.86 -3.75 -30.82
CA GLN A 601 21.12 -2.45 -30.18
C GLN A 601 20.00 -1.48 -30.55
#